data_3b983f21e9a0fd158d834c8163521790
#
_entry.id   3b983f21e9a0fd158d834c8163521790
#
_cell.length_a   1.000
_cell.length_b   1.000
_cell.length_c   1.000
_cell.angle_alpha   90.00
_cell.angle_beta   90.00
_cell.angle_gamma   90.00
#
_symmetry.space_group_name_H-M   'P 1'
#
loop_
_entity.id
_entity.type
_entity.pdbx_description
1 polymer ?
#
loop_
_entity_poly.entity_id
_entity_poly.type
_entity_poly.pdbx_seq_one_letter_code
_entity_poly.pdbx_strand_id
1 'polypeptide(L)'
;EYHKKKVMALVYSGENAIQKVRDTCGKTNPEEADFVSIRGAYGRITTAGVYENVIHASANAEDAEREIKLWFDPDEIIEEIFHAKTVTEEKVVKKWVK
;
A
#
# COMPACT_ATOMS: atom_id res chain seq x y z
N GLU A 1 -11.18 -13.67 9.48
CA GLU A 1 -10.41 -14.53 8.60
C GLU A 1 -9.77 -13.75 7.45
N TYR A 2 -8.93 -12.80 7.82
CA TYR A 2 -8.31 -11.92 6.83
C TYR A 2 -7.44 -12.66 5.83
N HIS A 3 -6.78 -13.74 6.25
CA HIS A 3 -5.90 -14.51 5.38
C HIS A 3 -6.62 -15.17 4.20
N LYS A 4 -7.95 -15.27 4.27
CA LYS A 4 -8.76 -15.83 3.18
C LYS A 4 -9.32 -14.77 2.24
N LYS A 5 -9.14 -13.49 2.56
CA LYS A 5 -9.65 -12.39 1.76
C LYS A 5 -8.57 -11.86 0.83
N LYS A 6 -9.00 -11.37 -0.30
CA LYS A 6 -8.09 -10.76 -1.27
C LYS A 6 -7.75 -9.35 -0.86
N VAL A 7 -6.49 -8.99 -1.06
CA VAL A 7 -5.99 -7.64 -0.85
C VAL A 7 -5.38 -7.16 -2.16
N MET A 8 -5.63 -5.90 -2.50
CA MET A 8 -5.05 -5.30 -3.69
C MET A 8 -3.94 -4.35 -3.26
N ALA A 9 -2.75 -4.52 -3.85
CA ALA A 9 -1.63 -3.61 -3.67
C ALA A 9 -1.42 -2.81 -4.95
N LEU A 10 -1.22 -1.51 -4.82
CA LEU A 10 -1.08 -0.59 -5.95
C LEU A 10 0.16 0.28 -5.78
N VAL A 11 0.87 0.54 -6.88
CA VAL A 11 1.97 1.47 -6.91
C VAL A 11 1.64 2.58 -7.89
N TYR A 12 1.72 3.81 -7.42
CA TYR A 12 1.56 5.00 -8.25
C TYR A 12 2.85 5.81 -8.22
N SER A 13 3.22 6.36 -9.36
CA SER A 13 4.35 7.29 -9.44
C SER A 13 3.89 8.58 -10.11
N GLY A 14 4.54 9.67 -9.76
CA GLY A 14 4.23 10.98 -10.31
C GLY A 14 4.61 12.09 -9.35
N GLU A 15 4.38 13.32 -9.78
CA GLU A 15 4.65 14.48 -8.95
C GLU A 15 3.72 14.52 -7.75
N ASN A 16 4.28 14.63 -6.55
CA ASN A 16 3.55 14.62 -5.29
C ASN A 16 2.65 13.38 -5.11
N ALA A 17 3.07 12.23 -5.64
CA ALA A 17 2.25 11.02 -5.60
C ALA A 17 1.83 10.64 -4.18
N ILE A 18 2.75 10.72 -3.21
CA ILE A 18 2.47 10.35 -1.82
C ILE A 18 1.34 11.21 -1.25
N GLN A 19 1.43 12.52 -1.40
CA GLN A 19 0.42 13.41 -0.88
C GLN A 19 -0.93 13.24 -1.58
N LYS A 20 -0.92 13.06 -2.90
CA LYS A 20 -2.14 12.82 -3.67
C LYS A 20 -2.84 11.55 -3.26
N VAL A 21 -2.10 10.48 -3.05
CA VAL A 21 -2.65 9.20 -2.58
C VAL A 21 -3.22 9.37 -1.17
N ARG A 22 -2.50 10.02 -0.28
CA ARG A 22 -2.96 10.24 1.09
C ARG A 22 -4.24 11.10 1.13
N ASP A 23 -4.31 12.14 0.32
CA ASP A 23 -5.51 12.99 0.24
C ASP A 23 -6.71 12.21 -0.28
N THR A 24 -6.50 11.34 -1.25
CA THR A 24 -7.56 10.48 -1.79
C THR A 24 -8.04 9.47 -0.74
N CYS A 25 -7.11 8.91 0.03
CA CYS A 25 -7.46 7.95 1.09
C CYS A 25 -8.18 8.61 2.26
N GLY A 26 -7.78 9.85 2.62
CA GLY A 26 -8.36 10.58 3.72
C GLY A 26 -7.65 10.35 5.05
N LYS A 27 -8.15 10.97 6.10
CA LYS A 27 -7.58 10.87 7.45
C LYS A 27 -7.62 9.44 7.96
N THR A 28 -6.66 9.11 8.81
CA THR A 28 -6.55 7.78 9.43
C THR A 28 -7.82 7.38 10.16
N ASN A 29 -8.41 8.30 10.90
CA ASN A 29 -9.71 8.07 11.53
C ASN A 29 -10.81 8.25 10.48
N PRO A 30 -11.56 7.18 10.12
CA PRO A 30 -12.58 7.28 9.07
C PRO A 30 -13.69 8.25 9.37
N GLU A 31 -14.01 8.46 10.64
CA GLU A 31 -15.08 9.39 11.03
C GLU A 31 -14.68 10.86 10.90
N GLU A 32 -13.36 11.13 10.85
CA GLU A 32 -12.82 12.50 10.65
C GLU A 32 -12.50 12.77 9.18
N ALA A 33 -12.58 11.75 8.32
CA ALA A 33 -12.25 11.89 6.90
C ALA A 33 -13.40 12.49 6.12
N ASP A 34 -13.08 13.22 5.05
CA ASP A 34 -14.09 13.77 4.15
C ASP A 34 -14.93 12.68 3.52
N PHE A 35 -16.20 12.93 3.26
CA PHE A 35 -17.11 11.99 2.63
C PHE A 35 -16.63 11.52 1.26
N VAL A 36 -15.89 12.37 0.55
CA VAL A 36 -15.39 12.04 -0.78
C VAL A 36 -14.08 11.24 -0.74
N SER A 37 -13.44 11.13 0.43
CA SER A 37 -12.26 10.29 0.58
C SER A 37 -12.66 8.83 0.70
N ILE A 38 -11.71 7.94 0.41
CA ILE A 38 -11.97 6.49 0.50
C ILE A 38 -12.34 6.11 1.93
N ARG A 39 -11.57 6.58 2.91
CA ARG A 39 -11.83 6.25 4.32
C ARG A 39 -13.12 6.85 4.83
N GLY A 40 -13.44 8.08 4.42
CA GLY A 40 -14.69 8.72 4.81
C GLY A 40 -15.91 8.04 4.22
N ALA A 41 -15.81 7.52 2.98
CA ALA A 41 -16.90 6.87 2.30
C ALA A 41 -17.14 5.44 2.76
N TYR A 42 -16.08 4.69 3.07
CA TYR A 42 -16.16 3.24 3.29
C TYR A 42 -15.59 2.78 4.63
N GLY A 43 -14.85 3.62 5.33
CA GLY A 43 -14.28 3.27 6.61
C GLY A 43 -15.25 3.47 7.75
N ARG A 44 -14.93 2.90 8.90
CA ARG A 44 -15.70 3.06 10.14
C ARG A 44 -14.86 2.77 11.37
N ILE A 45 -15.37 3.15 12.52
CA ILE A 45 -14.82 2.72 13.80
C ILE A 45 -15.79 1.69 14.38
N THR A 46 -15.27 0.54 14.79
CA THR A 46 -16.09 -0.50 15.40
C THR A 46 -16.47 -0.12 16.83
N THR A 47 -17.43 -0.84 17.41
CA THR A 47 -17.83 -0.65 18.81
C THR A 47 -16.68 -0.95 19.77
N ALA A 48 -15.70 -1.77 19.36
CA ALA A 48 -14.49 -2.05 20.13
C ALA A 48 -13.41 -0.98 19.97
N GLY A 49 -13.67 0.09 19.20
CA GLY A 49 -12.70 1.17 18.97
C GLY A 49 -11.66 0.87 17.90
N VAL A 50 -11.86 -0.16 17.10
CA VAL A 50 -10.94 -0.53 16.02
C VAL A 50 -11.26 0.28 14.77
N TYR A 51 -10.24 0.86 14.15
CA TYR A 51 -10.36 1.59 12.89
C TYR A 51 -10.41 0.60 11.73
N GLU A 52 -11.55 0.54 11.06
CA GLU A 52 -11.67 -0.17 9.79
C GLU A 52 -11.60 0.87 8.68
N ASN A 53 -10.39 1.33 8.36
CA ASN A 53 -10.19 2.41 7.41
C ASN A 53 -9.98 1.95 5.96
N VAL A 54 -10.12 0.68 5.69
CA VAL A 54 -10.20 -0.04 4.41
C VAL A 54 -8.99 0.07 3.50
N ILE A 55 -8.11 1.04 3.69
CA ILE A 55 -6.95 1.26 2.83
C ILE A 55 -5.75 1.74 3.66
N HIS A 56 -4.57 1.31 3.25
CA HIS A 56 -3.31 1.83 3.75
C HIS A 56 -2.65 2.71 2.68
N ALA A 57 -2.01 3.76 3.09
CA ALA A 57 -1.20 4.60 2.22
C ALA A 57 0.11 4.93 2.91
N SER A 58 1.20 4.91 2.14
CA SER A 58 2.53 5.22 2.67
C SER A 58 2.57 6.65 3.21
N ALA A 59 3.24 6.83 4.35
CA ALA A 59 3.28 8.11 5.04
C ALA A 59 4.24 9.12 4.41
N ASN A 60 5.33 8.62 3.83
CA ASN A 60 6.39 9.46 3.26
C ASN A 60 7.19 8.64 2.23
N ALA A 61 8.18 9.26 1.60
CA ALA A 61 8.99 8.60 0.58
C ALA A 61 9.77 7.39 1.10
N GLU A 62 10.29 7.46 2.32
CA GLU A 62 11.05 6.36 2.92
C GLU A 62 10.15 5.15 3.18
N ASP A 63 8.98 5.40 3.72
CA ASP A 63 8.00 4.34 3.96
C ASP A 63 7.49 3.76 2.64
N ALA A 64 7.28 4.59 1.63
CA ALA A 64 6.85 4.13 0.31
C ALA A 64 7.88 3.17 -0.29
N GLU A 65 9.17 3.53 -0.24
CA GLU A 65 10.23 2.67 -0.76
C GLU A 65 10.27 1.33 -0.01
N ARG A 66 10.24 1.36 1.30
CA ARG A 66 10.25 0.15 2.13
C ARG A 66 9.04 -0.73 1.85
N GLU A 67 7.87 -0.14 1.77
CA GLU A 67 6.62 -0.88 1.58
C GLU A 67 6.52 -1.45 0.17
N ILE A 68 6.95 -0.71 -0.85
CA ILE A 68 6.98 -1.21 -2.22
C ILE A 68 7.92 -2.42 -2.33
N LYS A 69 9.12 -2.32 -1.76
CA LYS A 69 10.09 -3.43 -1.79
C LYS A 69 9.62 -4.64 -1.00
N LEU A 70 8.77 -4.43 0.00
CA LEU A 70 8.19 -5.51 0.78
C LEU A 70 7.12 -6.29 0.00
N TRP A 71 6.28 -5.58 -0.75
CA TRP A 71 5.12 -6.15 -1.41
C TRP A 71 5.36 -6.58 -2.85
N PHE A 72 6.36 -6.00 -3.51
CA PHE A 72 6.60 -6.22 -4.93
C PHE A 72 8.03 -6.65 -5.20
N ASP A 73 8.19 -7.53 -6.18
CA ASP A 73 9.49 -7.81 -6.78
C ASP A 73 9.77 -6.76 -7.88
N PRO A 74 11.05 -6.50 -8.21
CA PRO A 74 11.37 -5.52 -9.26
C PRO A 74 10.67 -5.76 -10.58
N ASP A 75 10.48 -7.02 -10.96
CA ASP A 75 9.85 -7.40 -12.23
C ASP A 75 8.36 -7.07 -12.29
N GLU A 76 7.73 -6.84 -11.14
CA GLU A 76 6.32 -6.50 -11.06
C GLU A 76 6.05 -5.02 -11.30
N ILE A 77 7.10 -4.20 -11.32
CA ILE A 77 6.99 -2.75 -11.47
C ILE A 77 7.38 -2.39 -12.90
N ILE A 78 6.45 -1.76 -13.64
CA ILE A 78 6.63 -1.46 -15.06
C ILE A 78 7.76 -0.47 -15.29
N GLU A 79 7.88 0.56 -14.45
CA GLU A 79 8.94 1.56 -14.54
C GLU A 79 9.95 1.34 -13.41
N GLU A 80 11.24 1.53 -13.72
CA GLU A 80 12.25 1.47 -12.68
C GLU A 80 12.19 2.75 -11.84
N ILE A 81 11.57 2.65 -10.65
CA ILE A 81 11.51 3.76 -9.70
C ILE A 81 12.58 3.67 -8.61
N PHE A 82 13.13 2.47 -8.40
CA PHE A 82 14.27 2.23 -7.51
C PHE A 82 15.28 1.38 -8.27
N HIS A 83 16.56 1.57 -7.95
CA HIS A 83 17.60 0.77 -8.59
C HIS A 83 17.47 -0.70 -8.20
N ALA A 84 17.52 -1.54 -9.22
CA ALA A 84 17.57 -2.98 -9.08
C ALA A 84 18.76 -3.50 -9.90
N LYS A 85 19.28 -4.63 -9.52
CA LYS A 85 20.34 -5.28 -10.29
C LYS A 85 19.89 -6.68 -10.72
N THR A 86 20.36 -7.08 -11.89
CA THR A 86 20.11 -8.43 -12.37
C THR A 86 21.14 -9.36 -11.74
N VAL A 87 20.64 -10.43 -11.15
CA VAL A 87 21.47 -11.46 -10.54
C VAL A 87 20.99 -12.81 -11.06
N THR A 88 21.94 -13.63 -11.53
CA THR A 88 21.63 -15.00 -11.93
C THR A 88 21.90 -15.94 -10.77
N GLU A 89 20.89 -16.68 -10.37
CA GLU A 89 21.01 -17.68 -9.30
C GLU A 89 20.72 -19.06 -9.84
N GLU A 90 21.59 -20.01 -9.52
CA GLU A 90 21.46 -21.41 -9.99
C GLU A 90 20.83 -22.32 -8.95
N LYS A 91 20.53 -21.80 -7.77
CA LYS A 91 19.95 -22.59 -6.67
C LYS A 91 18.46 -22.38 -6.59
N VAL A 92 17.80 -23.33 -5.92
CA VAL A 92 16.37 -23.21 -5.62
C VAL A 92 16.15 -21.98 -4.76
N VAL A 93 15.24 -21.13 -5.18
CA VAL A 93 14.91 -19.89 -4.50
C VAL A 93 13.56 -20.04 -3.82
N LYS A 94 13.50 -19.62 -2.56
CA LYS A 94 12.24 -19.57 -1.83
C LYS A 94 11.42 -18.38 -2.32
N LYS A 95 10.16 -18.63 -2.57
CA LYS A 95 9.20 -17.59 -2.91
C LYS A 95 8.24 -17.39 -1.74
N TRP A 96 7.65 -16.23 -1.69
CA TRP A 96 6.65 -15.95 -0.67
C TRP A 96 5.48 -16.93 -0.77
N VAL A 97 5.08 -17.44 0.35
CA VAL A 97 3.81 -18.16 0.47
C VAL A 97 2.74 -17.12 0.75
N LYS A 98 1.77 -17.08 -0.12
CA LYS A 98 0.72 -16.06 -0.02
C LYS A 98 -0.59 -16.64 0.48
#